data_a5704b7f21249b9a23afb458347683f2
#
_entry.id   a5704b7f21249b9a23afb458347683f2
#
_cell.length_a   1.000
_cell.length_b   1.000
_cell.length_c   1.000
_cell.angle_alpha   90.00
_cell.angle_beta   90.00
_cell.angle_gamma   90.00
#
_symmetry.space_group_name_H-M   'P 1'
#
loop_
_entity.id
_entity.type
_entity.pdbx_description
1 polymer ?
#
loop_
_entity_poly.entity_id
_entity_poly.type
_entity_poly.pdbx_seq_one_letter_code
_entity_poly.pdbx_strand_id
1 'polypeptide(L)'
;MKKLLFVTLLATLLPAGSALAGETASEIAVLVADQSDANGNPMPTTPAITGVVGLLAAETGLNLVIHPYPWRRAQMLAENGEGLLYGAAATPERQRMFNFSKPLYAASQWLVTPARSTLSFQRWEDLRGKVISISSGGRYGTEFEEHRGKTFTVEDNAATIASRLKMLSIGRVDAVMLDSFRGAAQLEARLNCLYPGDGKWTVVDKPLDTEPVLLAVSKSSQLNSVLPTLNEAIDRLAKSRGIQKLLEKRLTATSC
;
A
#
# COMPACT_ATOMS: atom_id res chain seq x y z
N MET A 1 25.24 86.28 24.32
CA MET A 1 25.27 85.05 25.17
C MET A 1 24.27 84.05 24.59
N LYS A 2 24.74 83.08 23.77
CA LYS A 2 23.91 82.08 23.14
C LYS A 2 24.07 80.76 23.92
N LYS A 3 22.96 80.28 24.51
CA LYS A 3 22.92 78.96 25.17
C LYS A 3 22.71 77.88 24.16
N LEU A 4 23.64 76.94 24.05
CA LEU A 4 23.51 75.68 23.24
C LEU A 4 22.75 74.66 24.11
N LEU A 5 21.60 74.18 23.58
CA LEU A 5 20.91 73.02 24.15
C LEU A 5 21.50 71.75 23.48
N PHE A 6 22.07 70.84 24.27
CA PHE A 6 22.44 69.54 23.88
C PHE A 6 21.18 68.61 24.05
N VAL A 7 20.70 68.09 22.91
CA VAL A 7 19.65 67.04 22.93
C VAL A 7 20.35 65.68 22.83
N THR A 8 20.30 64.94 23.94
CA THR A 8 20.82 63.55 23.98
C THR A 8 19.75 62.60 23.42
N LEU A 9 20.06 62.02 22.26
CA LEU A 9 19.22 60.99 21.61
C LEU A 9 19.49 59.63 22.27
N LEU A 10 18.53 59.10 23.03
CA LEU A 10 18.59 57.79 23.66
C LEU A 10 18.11 56.74 22.66
N ALA A 11 19.05 56.01 22.04
CA ALA A 11 18.73 54.91 21.13
C ALA A 11 18.31 53.66 21.96
N THR A 12 17.01 53.32 21.93
CA THR A 12 16.50 52.06 22.49
C THR A 12 16.80 50.91 21.55
N LEU A 13 17.74 50.05 21.90
CA LEU A 13 17.94 48.75 21.24
C LEU A 13 16.76 47.83 21.60
N LEU A 14 15.90 47.53 20.63
CA LEU A 14 14.93 46.44 20.68
C LEU A 14 15.67 45.13 20.47
N PRO A 15 15.52 44.10 21.30
CA PRO A 15 16.06 42.77 21.01
C PRO A 15 15.31 42.18 19.82
N ALA A 16 16.04 41.88 18.74
CA ALA A 16 15.52 41.10 17.64
C ALA A 16 15.19 39.69 18.17
N GLY A 17 13.90 39.43 18.39
CA GLY A 17 13.41 38.12 18.70
C GLY A 17 13.69 37.21 17.51
N SER A 18 14.65 36.27 17.66
CA SER A 18 14.86 35.18 16.69
C SER A 18 13.59 34.32 16.70
N ALA A 19 12.71 34.53 15.73
CA ALA A 19 11.66 33.59 15.39
C ALA A 19 12.35 32.27 15.03
N LEU A 20 12.30 31.29 15.94
CA LEU A 20 12.58 29.90 15.62
C LEU A 20 11.54 29.49 14.57
N ALA A 21 11.89 29.63 13.30
CA ALA A 21 11.18 28.96 12.25
C ALA A 21 11.27 27.46 12.56
N GLY A 22 10.18 26.88 13.03
CA GLY A 22 10.08 25.46 13.24
C GLY A 22 10.44 24.80 11.92
N GLU A 23 11.52 24.04 11.89
CA GLU A 23 11.92 23.21 10.77
C GLU A 23 10.77 22.22 10.55
N THR A 24 9.91 22.48 9.56
CA THR A 24 8.88 21.54 9.16
C THR A 24 9.62 20.30 8.68
N ALA A 25 9.47 19.19 9.43
CA ALA A 25 10.07 17.92 9.08
C ALA A 25 9.80 17.65 7.58
N SER A 26 10.86 17.37 6.82
CA SER A 26 10.73 17.14 5.38
C SER A 26 9.75 16.00 5.13
N GLU A 27 8.91 16.15 4.12
CA GLU A 27 7.95 15.14 3.71
C GLU A 27 8.66 13.87 3.26
N ILE A 28 8.17 12.72 3.72
CA ILE A 28 8.56 11.40 3.25
C ILE A 28 7.38 10.78 2.53
N ALA A 29 7.49 10.65 1.22
CA ALA A 29 6.44 10.06 0.40
C ALA A 29 6.27 8.56 0.72
N VAL A 30 5.03 8.13 0.98
CA VAL A 30 4.63 6.73 1.05
C VAL A 30 3.86 6.40 -0.22
N LEU A 31 4.52 5.69 -1.13
CA LEU A 31 4.01 5.35 -2.46
C LEU A 31 3.11 4.12 -2.35
N VAL A 32 1.85 4.26 -2.71
CA VAL A 32 0.85 3.19 -2.62
C VAL A 32 0.19 2.95 -3.97
N ALA A 33 -0.37 1.75 -4.17
CA ALA A 33 -1.21 1.49 -5.34
C ALA A 33 -2.47 2.35 -5.27
N ASP A 34 -2.79 3.05 -6.36
CA ASP A 34 -4.03 3.76 -6.52
C ASP A 34 -5.23 2.79 -6.62
N GLN A 35 -6.41 3.32 -6.42
CA GLN A 35 -7.66 2.59 -6.53
C GLN A 35 -8.65 3.36 -7.40
N SER A 36 -9.53 2.62 -8.08
CA SER A 36 -10.61 3.18 -8.86
C SER A 36 -11.92 2.45 -8.58
N ASP A 37 -13.03 3.17 -8.73
CA ASP A 37 -14.38 2.59 -8.72
C ASP A 37 -14.67 1.75 -9.98
N ALA A 38 -15.89 1.23 -10.09
CA ALA A 38 -16.33 0.43 -11.24
C ALA A 38 -16.32 1.21 -12.57
N ASN A 39 -16.36 2.53 -12.52
CA ASN A 39 -16.34 3.43 -13.69
C ASN A 39 -14.92 3.90 -14.04
N GLY A 40 -13.92 3.53 -13.24
CA GLY A 40 -12.53 3.95 -13.41
C GLY A 40 -12.19 5.31 -12.77
N ASN A 41 -13.09 5.90 -11.99
CA ASN A 41 -12.83 7.15 -11.28
C ASN A 41 -11.88 6.88 -10.09
N PRO A 42 -10.93 7.78 -9.81
CA PRO A 42 -10.04 7.64 -8.66
C PRO A 42 -10.81 7.52 -7.34
N MET A 43 -10.40 6.58 -6.50
CA MET A 43 -10.91 6.42 -5.14
C MET A 43 -9.86 6.85 -4.12
N PRO A 44 -10.27 7.33 -2.94
CA PRO A 44 -9.34 7.57 -1.84
C PRO A 44 -8.59 6.30 -1.45
N THR A 45 -7.36 6.46 -0.99
CA THR A 45 -6.60 5.36 -0.37
C THR A 45 -7.40 4.73 0.76
N THR A 46 -7.38 3.39 0.84
CA THR A 46 -8.20 2.69 1.83
C THR A 46 -7.93 3.15 3.27
N PRO A 47 -8.98 3.20 4.12
CA PRO A 47 -8.82 3.54 5.53
C PRO A 47 -7.86 2.63 6.31
N ALA A 48 -7.58 1.43 5.82
CA ALA A 48 -6.56 0.55 6.39
C ALA A 48 -5.16 1.10 6.16
N ILE A 49 -4.82 1.46 4.91
CA ILE A 49 -3.51 2.02 4.56
C ILE A 49 -3.30 3.37 5.25
N THR A 50 -4.28 4.29 5.14
CA THR A 50 -4.18 5.61 5.81
C THR A 50 -4.03 5.48 7.31
N GLY A 51 -4.72 4.54 7.94
CA GLY A 51 -4.60 4.29 9.37
C GLY A 51 -3.25 3.71 9.77
N VAL A 52 -2.70 2.76 9.01
CA VAL A 52 -1.38 2.18 9.30
C VAL A 52 -0.27 3.23 9.14
N VAL A 53 -0.30 4.01 8.06
CA VAL A 53 0.67 5.10 7.85
C VAL A 53 0.54 6.16 8.94
N GLY A 54 -0.69 6.51 9.35
CA GLY A 54 -0.95 7.44 10.45
C GLY A 54 -0.41 6.94 11.81
N LEU A 55 -0.54 5.63 12.11
CA LEU A 55 0.07 5.04 13.30
C LEU A 55 1.59 5.12 13.26
N LEU A 56 2.21 4.83 12.11
CA LEU A 56 3.66 4.94 11.95
C LEU A 56 4.13 6.39 12.10
N ALA A 57 3.43 7.35 11.50
CA ALA A 57 3.74 8.78 11.64
C ALA A 57 3.67 9.22 13.11
N ALA A 58 2.62 8.83 13.84
CA ALA A 58 2.44 9.15 15.24
C ALA A 58 3.53 8.53 16.14
N GLU A 59 3.94 7.29 15.86
CA GLU A 59 4.97 6.58 16.63
C GLU A 59 6.39 7.09 16.35
N THR A 60 6.65 7.63 15.18
CA THR A 60 7.98 8.04 14.74
C THR A 60 8.21 9.55 14.78
N GLY A 61 7.14 10.35 14.73
CA GLY A 61 7.21 11.80 14.50
C GLY A 61 7.60 12.18 13.06
N LEU A 62 7.73 11.20 12.14
CA LEU A 62 8.04 11.46 10.74
C LEU A 62 6.82 12.02 9.99
N ASN A 63 7.05 12.95 9.08
CA ASN A 63 6.02 13.49 8.18
C ASN A 63 5.79 12.53 7.01
N LEU A 64 5.06 11.42 7.24
CA LEU A 64 4.72 10.41 6.24
C LEU A 64 3.48 10.84 5.45
N VAL A 65 3.62 11.07 4.15
CA VAL A 65 2.53 11.52 3.28
C VAL A 65 2.25 10.46 2.21
N ILE A 66 0.98 10.08 2.07
CA ILE A 66 0.55 9.03 1.12
C ILE A 66 0.39 9.62 -0.26
N HIS A 67 1.07 9.00 -1.24
CA HIS A 67 0.97 9.32 -2.65
C HIS A 67 0.47 8.10 -3.44
N PRO A 68 -0.80 8.08 -3.89
CA PRO A 68 -1.32 7.00 -4.72
C PRO A 68 -0.88 7.15 -6.17
N TYR A 69 -0.40 6.04 -6.74
CA TYR A 69 -0.02 5.93 -8.15
C TYR A 69 -0.43 4.56 -8.71
N PRO A 70 -0.60 4.43 -10.04
CA PRO A 70 -0.62 3.12 -10.68
C PRO A 70 0.58 2.30 -10.21
N TRP A 71 0.36 1.05 -9.81
CA TRP A 71 1.35 0.23 -9.08
C TRP A 71 2.75 0.25 -9.73
N ARG A 72 2.79 0.09 -11.06
CA ARG A 72 4.06 0.12 -11.80
C ARG A 72 4.80 1.46 -11.67
N ARG A 73 4.05 2.57 -11.61
CA ARG A 73 4.63 3.90 -11.39
C ARG A 73 5.14 4.06 -9.96
N ALA A 74 4.38 3.59 -8.97
CA ALA A 74 4.82 3.60 -7.58
C ALA A 74 6.15 2.83 -7.40
N GLN A 75 6.29 1.67 -8.04
CA GLN A 75 7.53 0.90 -8.04
C GLN A 75 8.69 1.69 -8.64
N MET A 76 8.51 2.28 -9.83
CA MET A 76 9.55 3.05 -10.51
C MET A 76 10.03 4.26 -9.68
N LEU A 77 9.09 5.00 -9.05
CA LEU A 77 9.43 6.11 -8.17
C LEU A 77 10.23 5.63 -6.94
N ALA A 78 9.82 4.49 -6.36
CA ALA A 78 10.56 3.90 -5.24
C ALA A 78 11.95 3.41 -5.64
N GLU A 79 12.13 2.81 -6.81
CA GLU A 79 13.42 2.40 -7.37
C GLU A 79 14.36 3.60 -7.53
N ASN A 80 13.82 4.74 -7.96
CA ASN A 80 14.54 6.02 -8.04
C ASN A 80 14.84 6.64 -6.67
N GLY A 81 14.34 6.07 -5.58
CA GLY A 81 14.56 6.59 -4.22
C GLY A 81 13.64 7.73 -3.79
N GLU A 82 12.53 7.97 -4.52
CA GLU A 82 11.61 9.09 -4.32
C GLU A 82 10.60 8.86 -3.17
N GLY A 83 10.60 7.68 -2.53
CA GLY A 83 9.69 7.38 -1.42
C GLY A 83 9.81 5.95 -0.91
N LEU A 84 8.98 5.64 0.11
CA LEU A 84 8.80 4.31 0.68
C LEU A 84 7.70 3.60 -0.10
N LEU A 85 7.99 2.46 -0.71
CA LEU A 85 6.98 1.65 -1.41
C LEU A 85 6.22 0.79 -0.41
N TYR A 86 4.91 0.97 -0.33
CA TYR A 86 4.04 0.22 0.57
C TYR A 86 3.49 -1.04 -0.09
N GLY A 87 3.70 -2.19 0.54
CA GLY A 87 3.06 -3.46 0.14
C GLY A 87 3.80 -4.24 -0.95
N ALA A 88 5.08 -3.95 -1.18
CA ALA A 88 5.89 -4.75 -2.08
C ALA A 88 6.33 -6.07 -1.43
N ALA A 89 6.10 -7.20 -2.09
CA ALA A 89 6.64 -8.49 -1.68
C ALA A 89 8.17 -8.49 -1.73
N ALA A 90 8.83 -9.07 -0.73
CA ALA A 90 10.28 -9.15 -0.61
C ALA A 90 10.86 -10.31 -1.45
N THR A 91 10.58 -10.32 -2.77
CA THR A 91 11.13 -11.33 -3.67
C THR A 91 12.66 -11.24 -3.76
N PRO A 92 13.37 -12.34 -4.13
CA PRO A 92 14.83 -12.32 -4.31
C PRO A 92 15.31 -11.23 -5.28
N GLU A 93 14.54 -10.95 -6.33
CA GLU A 93 14.82 -9.86 -7.27
C GLU A 93 14.75 -8.49 -6.58
N ARG A 94 13.66 -8.22 -5.84
CA ARG A 94 13.47 -6.95 -5.13
C ARG A 94 14.45 -6.75 -3.98
N GLN A 95 14.85 -7.81 -3.29
CA GLN A 95 15.87 -7.75 -2.23
C GLN A 95 17.24 -7.28 -2.71
N ARG A 96 17.53 -7.36 -4.02
CA ARG A 96 18.75 -6.78 -4.61
C ARG A 96 18.68 -5.26 -4.70
N MET A 97 17.49 -4.71 -4.90
CA MET A 97 17.26 -3.27 -5.15
C MET A 97 16.78 -2.53 -3.90
N PHE A 98 16.05 -3.21 -3.02
CA PHE A 98 15.39 -2.61 -1.85
C PHE A 98 15.87 -3.21 -0.53
N ASN A 99 15.88 -2.38 0.50
CA ASN A 99 15.81 -2.79 1.89
C ASN A 99 14.34 -2.77 2.33
N PHE A 100 13.96 -3.69 3.21
CA PHE A 100 12.59 -3.85 3.66
C PHE A 100 12.46 -3.58 5.15
N SER A 101 11.31 -3.03 5.55
CA SER A 101 10.93 -2.92 6.96
C SER A 101 10.60 -4.28 7.56
N LYS A 102 10.42 -4.31 8.87
CA LYS A 102 9.70 -5.39 9.54
C LYS A 102 8.24 -5.45 9.03
N PRO A 103 7.56 -6.62 9.19
CA PRO A 103 6.18 -6.78 8.78
C PRO A 103 5.22 -5.82 9.51
N LEU A 104 4.38 -5.13 8.75
CA LEU A 104 3.29 -4.31 9.26
C LEU A 104 2.10 -5.19 9.69
N TYR A 105 1.69 -6.07 8.79
CA TYR A 105 0.66 -7.09 8.96
C TYR A 105 0.80 -8.12 7.84
N ALA A 106 -0.09 -9.13 7.81
CA ALA A 106 -0.15 -10.10 6.72
C ALA A 106 -1.36 -9.83 5.82
N ALA A 107 -1.21 -10.05 4.52
CA ALA A 107 -2.28 -10.05 3.54
C ALA A 107 -2.26 -11.34 2.74
N SER A 108 -3.45 -11.88 2.47
CA SER A 108 -3.61 -13.10 1.68
C SER A 108 -3.95 -12.77 0.25
N GLN A 109 -3.49 -13.62 -0.67
CA GLN A 109 -3.75 -13.55 -2.10
C GLN A 109 -4.96 -14.41 -2.43
N TRP A 110 -6.05 -13.76 -2.81
CA TRP A 110 -7.32 -14.40 -3.06
C TRP A 110 -7.65 -14.46 -4.53
N LEU A 111 -8.21 -15.59 -5.00
CA LEU A 111 -8.80 -15.69 -6.32
C LEU A 111 -10.26 -15.25 -6.28
N VAL A 112 -10.59 -14.32 -7.15
CA VAL A 112 -11.96 -13.84 -7.41
C VAL A 112 -12.42 -14.44 -8.73
N THR A 113 -13.62 -15.01 -8.73
CA THR A 113 -14.24 -15.66 -9.88
C THR A 113 -15.67 -15.16 -10.07
N PRO A 114 -16.31 -15.35 -11.24
CA PRO A 114 -17.74 -15.17 -11.35
C PRO A 114 -18.47 -16.19 -10.45
N ALA A 115 -19.61 -15.82 -9.86
CA ALA A 115 -20.38 -16.71 -8.97
C ALA A 115 -20.79 -18.05 -9.60
N ARG A 116 -20.85 -18.11 -10.93
CA ARG A 116 -21.11 -19.36 -11.70
C ARG A 116 -19.88 -20.24 -11.91
N SER A 117 -18.70 -19.78 -11.49
CA SER A 117 -17.45 -20.54 -11.69
C SER A 117 -17.41 -21.76 -10.80
N THR A 118 -16.84 -22.84 -11.31
CA THR A 118 -16.52 -24.06 -10.57
C THR A 118 -15.06 -24.12 -10.13
N LEU A 119 -14.28 -23.04 -10.37
CA LEU A 119 -12.88 -22.99 -9.97
C LEU A 119 -12.78 -23.04 -8.45
N SER A 120 -12.04 -24.02 -7.97
CA SER A 120 -11.62 -24.16 -6.58
C SER A 120 -10.09 -24.22 -6.53
N PHE A 121 -9.52 -23.95 -5.38
CA PHE A 121 -8.08 -24.02 -5.17
C PHE A 121 -7.79 -24.77 -3.87
N GLN A 122 -7.09 -25.88 -3.97
CA GLN A 122 -6.53 -26.62 -2.86
C GLN A 122 -5.01 -26.74 -2.99
N ARG A 123 -4.53 -26.82 -4.24
CA ARG A 123 -3.12 -26.94 -4.63
C ARG A 123 -2.88 -26.28 -5.99
N TRP A 124 -1.64 -26.00 -6.31
CA TRP A 124 -1.26 -25.27 -7.52
C TRP A 124 -1.69 -25.95 -8.83
N GLU A 125 -1.76 -27.28 -8.85
CA GLU A 125 -2.20 -28.05 -10.00
C GLU A 125 -3.66 -27.80 -10.40
N ASP A 126 -4.49 -27.34 -9.47
CA ASP A 126 -5.90 -26.98 -9.73
C ASP A 126 -6.02 -25.77 -10.67
N LEU A 127 -4.94 -24.99 -10.77
CA LEU A 127 -4.85 -23.83 -11.66
C LEU A 127 -4.29 -24.17 -13.04
N ARG A 128 -4.08 -25.45 -13.37
CA ARG A 128 -3.52 -25.87 -14.65
C ARG A 128 -4.32 -25.36 -15.83
N GLY A 129 -3.63 -24.63 -16.73
CA GLY A 129 -4.23 -24.05 -17.93
C GLY A 129 -5.14 -22.83 -17.68
N LYS A 130 -5.23 -22.33 -16.44
CA LYS A 130 -6.01 -21.15 -16.11
C LYS A 130 -5.24 -19.87 -16.46
N VAL A 131 -5.99 -18.82 -16.77
CA VAL A 131 -5.48 -17.46 -16.95
C VAL A 131 -5.88 -16.62 -15.75
N ILE A 132 -4.89 -16.12 -14.99
CA ILE A 132 -5.11 -15.34 -13.76
C ILE A 132 -4.69 -13.91 -14.02
N SER A 133 -5.62 -12.96 -13.83
CA SER A 133 -5.28 -11.54 -13.92
C SER A 133 -4.73 -11.03 -12.61
N ILE A 134 -3.60 -10.33 -12.69
CA ILE A 134 -2.91 -9.68 -11.57
C ILE A 134 -2.72 -8.17 -11.83
N SER A 135 -2.28 -7.44 -10.81
CA SER A 135 -1.87 -6.03 -11.00
C SER A 135 -0.66 -5.93 -11.94
N SER A 136 -0.67 -4.95 -12.83
CA SER A 136 0.45 -4.70 -13.75
C SER A 136 1.77 -4.52 -12.98
N GLY A 137 2.78 -5.32 -13.32
CA GLY A 137 4.06 -5.34 -12.60
C GLY A 137 4.02 -6.03 -11.24
N GLY A 138 2.92 -6.72 -10.89
CA GLY A 138 2.82 -7.51 -9.66
C GLY A 138 3.86 -8.64 -9.61
N ARG A 139 4.47 -8.82 -8.45
CA ARG A 139 5.34 -9.95 -8.08
C ARG A 139 4.90 -10.45 -6.72
N TYR A 140 4.96 -11.75 -6.54
CA TYR A 140 4.38 -12.43 -5.39
C TYR A 140 5.38 -13.42 -4.78
N GLY A 141 4.95 -14.22 -3.83
CA GLY A 141 5.78 -15.20 -3.16
C GLY A 141 6.41 -16.25 -4.08
N THR A 142 7.40 -16.95 -3.53
CA THR A 142 8.22 -17.89 -4.28
C THR A 142 7.37 -18.94 -4.98
N GLU A 143 6.38 -19.52 -4.30
CA GLU A 143 5.53 -20.57 -4.88
C GLU A 143 4.71 -20.03 -6.07
N PHE A 144 4.14 -18.83 -5.95
CA PHE A 144 3.41 -18.21 -7.06
C PHE A 144 4.31 -18.03 -8.28
N GLU A 145 5.52 -17.48 -8.08
CA GLU A 145 6.45 -17.23 -9.20
C GLU A 145 7.00 -18.53 -9.79
N GLU A 146 7.14 -19.61 -9.03
CA GLU A 146 7.52 -20.93 -9.53
C GLU A 146 6.46 -21.55 -10.45
N HIS A 147 5.18 -21.30 -10.20
CA HIS A 147 4.05 -21.80 -10.98
C HIS A 147 3.64 -20.89 -12.13
N ARG A 148 3.99 -19.60 -12.05
CA ARG A 148 3.71 -18.57 -13.07
C ARG A 148 4.32 -18.96 -14.42
N GLY A 149 3.48 -19.01 -15.46
CA GLY A 149 3.89 -19.39 -16.82
C GLY A 149 4.15 -20.88 -17.03
N LYS A 150 4.01 -21.71 -15.99
CA LYS A 150 4.17 -23.18 -16.06
C LYS A 150 2.83 -23.90 -15.81
N THR A 151 2.23 -23.63 -14.65
CA THR A 151 0.95 -24.24 -14.26
C THR A 151 -0.22 -23.39 -14.76
N PHE A 152 -0.13 -22.08 -14.61
CA PHE A 152 -1.13 -21.12 -15.07
C PHE A 152 -0.47 -19.96 -15.82
N THR A 153 -1.27 -19.25 -16.61
CA THR A 153 -0.82 -18.05 -17.33
C THR A 153 -1.25 -16.79 -16.55
N VAL A 154 -0.43 -15.75 -16.61
CA VAL A 154 -0.73 -14.46 -15.98
C VAL A 154 -1.10 -13.43 -17.04
N GLU A 155 -2.22 -12.73 -16.81
CA GLU A 155 -2.62 -11.53 -17.53
C GLU A 155 -2.37 -10.31 -16.63
N ASP A 156 -1.40 -9.47 -16.96
CA ASP A 156 -0.96 -8.32 -16.15
C ASP A 156 -0.99 -6.97 -16.88
N ASN A 157 -1.77 -6.88 -17.98
CA ASN A 157 -1.87 -5.64 -18.77
C ASN A 157 -2.91 -4.66 -18.20
N ALA A 158 -3.84 -5.13 -17.35
CA ALA A 158 -4.88 -4.28 -16.79
C ALA A 158 -4.42 -3.62 -15.49
N ALA A 159 -4.47 -2.27 -15.45
CA ALA A 159 -3.97 -1.50 -14.32
C ALA A 159 -4.93 -1.47 -13.13
N THR A 160 -6.26 -1.54 -13.34
CA THR A 160 -7.27 -1.34 -12.30
C THR A 160 -8.04 -2.61 -11.95
N ILE A 161 -8.57 -2.69 -10.73
CA ILE A 161 -9.46 -3.79 -10.32
C ILE A 161 -10.68 -3.85 -11.25
N ALA A 162 -11.29 -2.71 -11.57
CA ALA A 162 -12.44 -2.64 -12.47
C ALA A 162 -12.15 -3.27 -13.84
N SER A 163 -11.03 -2.92 -14.49
CA SER A 163 -10.66 -3.49 -15.78
C SER A 163 -10.36 -4.99 -15.70
N ARG A 164 -9.75 -5.47 -14.61
CA ARG A 164 -9.51 -6.90 -14.37
C ARG A 164 -10.82 -7.67 -14.18
N LEU A 165 -11.75 -7.13 -13.38
CA LEU A 165 -13.09 -7.71 -13.20
C LEU A 165 -13.89 -7.70 -14.51
N LYS A 166 -13.72 -6.67 -15.35
CA LYS A 166 -14.33 -6.66 -16.70
C LYS A 166 -13.78 -7.78 -17.58
N MET A 167 -12.49 -8.02 -17.58
CA MET A 167 -11.91 -9.16 -18.31
C MET A 167 -12.45 -10.50 -17.79
N LEU A 168 -12.65 -10.61 -16.48
CA LEU A 168 -13.25 -11.78 -15.84
C LEU A 168 -14.71 -11.98 -16.28
N SER A 169 -15.51 -10.92 -16.33
CA SER A 169 -16.94 -10.99 -16.70
C SER A 169 -17.16 -11.46 -18.15
N ILE A 170 -16.26 -11.09 -19.06
CA ILE A 170 -16.32 -11.50 -20.48
C ILE A 170 -15.55 -12.81 -20.77
N GLY A 171 -15.01 -13.48 -19.73
CA GLY A 171 -14.33 -14.76 -19.88
C GLY A 171 -12.91 -14.68 -20.50
N ARG A 172 -12.29 -13.51 -20.54
CA ARG A 172 -10.91 -13.34 -21.00
C ARG A 172 -9.88 -13.92 -20.03
N VAL A 173 -10.23 -13.94 -18.76
CA VAL A 173 -9.46 -14.57 -17.68
C VAL A 173 -10.37 -15.47 -16.84
N ASP A 174 -9.79 -16.49 -16.19
CA ASP A 174 -10.53 -17.44 -15.35
C ASP A 174 -10.71 -16.92 -13.91
N ALA A 175 -9.75 -16.12 -13.44
CA ALA A 175 -9.77 -15.51 -12.10
C ALA A 175 -9.03 -14.18 -12.08
N VAL A 176 -9.38 -13.34 -11.10
CA VAL A 176 -8.64 -12.14 -10.72
C VAL A 176 -8.01 -12.37 -9.35
N MET A 177 -6.71 -12.19 -9.22
CA MET A 177 -6.03 -12.27 -7.93
C MET A 177 -6.02 -10.90 -7.23
N LEU A 178 -6.42 -10.87 -5.97
CA LEU A 178 -6.43 -9.67 -5.13
C LEU A 178 -5.75 -9.94 -3.80
N ASP A 179 -4.95 -8.97 -3.36
CA ASP A 179 -4.37 -8.98 -2.01
C ASP A 179 -5.34 -8.37 -1.01
N SER A 180 -5.54 -9.05 0.13
CA SER A 180 -6.42 -8.54 1.17
C SER A 180 -6.02 -9.07 2.55
N PHE A 181 -6.07 -8.19 3.57
CA PHE A 181 -6.04 -8.59 4.98
C PHE A 181 -7.39 -9.14 5.47
N ARG A 182 -8.43 -9.06 4.62
CA ARG A 182 -9.77 -9.59 4.89
C ARG A 182 -9.82 -11.07 4.50
N GLY A 183 -10.64 -11.85 5.20
CA GLY A 183 -10.99 -13.20 4.76
C GLY A 183 -11.87 -13.19 3.51
N ALA A 184 -12.07 -14.37 2.92
CA ALA A 184 -12.82 -14.53 1.65
C ALA A 184 -14.20 -13.87 1.70
N ALA A 185 -15.02 -14.17 2.71
CA ALA A 185 -16.39 -13.65 2.81
C ALA A 185 -16.46 -12.12 2.90
N GLN A 186 -15.56 -11.47 3.67
CA GLN A 186 -15.54 -10.02 3.76
C GLN A 186 -15.01 -9.36 2.49
N LEU A 187 -14.05 -9.98 1.80
CA LEU A 187 -13.56 -9.51 0.52
C LEU A 187 -14.65 -9.63 -0.55
N GLU A 188 -15.38 -10.76 -0.59
CA GLU A 188 -16.50 -10.99 -1.51
C GLU A 188 -17.61 -9.95 -1.32
N ALA A 189 -18.03 -9.73 -0.07
CA ALA A 189 -19.04 -8.73 0.24
C ALA A 189 -18.63 -7.34 -0.23
N ARG A 190 -17.36 -6.95 0.01
CA ARG A 190 -16.81 -5.67 -0.41
C ARG A 190 -16.75 -5.53 -1.94
N LEU A 191 -16.31 -6.57 -2.66
CA LEU A 191 -16.25 -6.55 -4.11
C LEU A 191 -17.62 -6.40 -4.74
N ASN A 192 -18.61 -7.16 -4.26
CA ASN A 192 -19.98 -7.08 -4.75
C ASN A 192 -20.65 -5.73 -4.45
N CYS A 193 -20.16 -5.03 -3.42
CA CYS A 193 -20.62 -3.69 -3.10
C CYS A 193 -19.96 -2.61 -3.98
N LEU A 194 -18.64 -2.65 -4.14
CA LEU A 194 -17.90 -1.63 -4.89
C LEU A 194 -17.99 -1.82 -6.42
N TYR A 195 -18.15 -3.05 -6.86
CA TYR A 195 -18.17 -3.43 -8.28
C TYR A 195 -19.43 -4.25 -8.61
N PRO A 196 -20.62 -3.66 -8.52
CA PRO A 196 -21.89 -4.36 -8.70
C PRO A 196 -22.21 -4.72 -10.17
N GLY A 197 -21.19 -4.78 -11.05
CA GLY A 197 -21.32 -4.97 -12.49
C GLY A 197 -21.94 -6.30 -12.93
N ASP A 198 -21.55 -6.83 -14.08
CA ASP A 198 -22.13 -7.92 -14.89
C ASP A 198 -22.38 -9.29 -14.19
N GLY A 199 -22.60 -9.32 -12.90
CA GLY A 199 -22.84 -10.51 -12.10
C GLY A 199 -22.28 -10.38 -10.69
N LYS A 200 -22.42 -11.45 -9.91
CA LYS A 200 -21.83 -11.54 -8.58
C LYS A 200 -20.43 -12.14 -8.67
N TRP A 201 -19.54 -11.60 -7.86
CA TRP A 201 -18.20 -12.10 -7.66
C TRP A 201 -18.18 -13.09 -6.49
N THR A 202 -17.43 -14.14 -6.62
CA THR A 202 -17.16 -15.10 -5.54
C THR A 202 -15.66 -15.13 -5.28
N VAL A 203 -15.30 -15.18 -4.02
CA VAL A 203 -13.91 -15.36 -3.58
C VAL A 203 -13.70 -16.82 -3.21
N VAL A 204 -12.70 -17.45 -3.82
CA VAL A 204 -12.33 -18.84 -3.50
C VAL A 204 -11.95 -18.90 -2.02
N ASP A 205 -12.45 -19.89 -1.30
CA ASP A 205 -12.41 -20.00 0.17
C ASP A 205 -10.99 -20.24 0.76
N LYS A 206 -10.05 -20.70 -0.09
CA LYS A 206 -8.64 -20.86 0.28
C LYS A 206 -7.78 -19.84 -0.47
N PRO A 207 -6.93 -19.06 0.23
CA PRO A 207 -6.01 -18.16 -0.44
C PRO A 207 -4.89 -18.94 -1.14
N LEU A 208 -4.28 -18.34 -2.17
CA LEU A 208 -3.10 -18.89 -2.83
C LEU A 208 -1.91 -18.89 -1.87
N ASP A 209 -1.72 -17.78 -1.17
CA ASP A 209 -0.63 -17.58 -0.21
C ASP A 209 -1.01 -16.45 0.76
N THR A 210 -0.20 -16.29 1.81
CA THR A 210 -0.32 -15.18 2.78
C THR A 210 1.06 -14.61 3.05
N GLU A 211 1.24 -13.35 2.72
CA GLU A 211 2.53 -12.67 2.77
C GLU A 211 2.55 -11.47 3.70
N PRO A 212 3.72 -11.12 4.24
CA PRO A 212 3.88 -9.88 5.01
C PRO A 212 3.74 -8.66 4.11
N VAL A 213 3.00 -7.68 4.59
CA VAL A 213 2.97 -6.33 4.02
C VAL A 213 4.10 -5.52 4.63
N LEU A 214 4.97 -4.98 3.79
CA LEU A 214 6.22 -4.33 4.16
C LEU A 214 6.28 -2.92 3.56
N LEU A 215 7.15 -2.08 4.11
CA LEU A 215 7.67 -0.90 3.42
C LEU A 215 8.99 -1.30 2.75
N ALA A 216 9.18 -0.89 1.50
CA ALA A 216 10.44 -1.08 0.78
C ALA A 216 11.08 0.27 0.48
N VAL A 217 12.39 0.35 0.65
CA VAL A 217 13.20 1.54 0.39
C VAL A 217 14.34 1.18 -0.56
N SER A 218 14.53 1.93 -1.64
CA SER A 218 15.66 1.72 -2.55
C SER A 218 16.99 1.77 -1.78
N LYS A 219 17.87 0.81 -2.04
CA LYS A 219 19.20 0.76 -1.39
C LYS A 219 20.05 2.00 -1.66
N SER A 220 19.82 2.66 -2.80
CA SER A 220 20.51 3.92 -3.17
C SER A 220 19.88 5.16 -2.55
N SER A 221 18.68 5.06 -1.92
CA SER A 221 17.98 6.21 -1.34
C SER A 221 18.55 6.63 0.01
N GLN A 222 18.60 7.92 0.28
CA GLN A 222 18.90 8.48 1.61
C GLN A 222 17.83 8.11 2.64
N LEU A 223 16.62 7.74 2.20
CA LEU A 223 15.53 7.29 3.07
C LEU A 223 15.85 5.99 3.82
N ASN A 224 16.96 5.29 3.49
CA ASN A 224 17.43 4.17 4.30
C ASN A 224 17.71 4.57 5.77
N SER A 225 18.03 5.83 6.01
CA SER A 225 18.28 6.35 7.37
C SER A 225 17.05 6.32 8.27
N VAL A 226 15.83 6.31 7.73
CA VAL A 226 14.59 6.26 8.52
C VAL A 226 14.13 4.83 8.82
N LEU A 227 14.69 3.82 8.14
CA LEU A 227 14.26 2.43 8.28
C LEU A 227 14.42 1.86 9.70
N PRO A 228 15.52 2.13 10.44
CA PRO A 228 15.63 1.73 11.86
C PRO A 228 14.50 2.32 12.71
N THR A 229 14.22 3.62 12.59
CA THR A 229 13.14 4.31 13.34
C THR A 229 11.77 3.71 13.03
N LEU A 230 11.49 3.42 11.75
CA LEU A 230 10.27 2.74 11.34
C LEU A 230 10.18 1.33 11.95
N ASN A 231 11.27 0.57 11.95
CA ASN A 231 11.30 -0.78 12.51
C ASN A 231 11.06 -0.80 14.03
N GLU A 232 11.60 0.16 14.76
CA GLU A 232 11.32 0.32 16.20
C GLU A 232 9.85 0.67 16.45
N ALA A 233 9.26 1.55 15.64
CA ALA A 233 7.84 1.88 15.70
C ALA A 233 6.97 0.65 15.41
N ILE A 234 7.32 -0.15 14.40
CA ILE A 234 6.63 -1.39 14.07
C ILE A 234 6.69 -2.37 15.25
N ASP A 235 7.83 -2.51 15.92
CA ASP A 235 7.95 -3.36 17.12
C ASP A 235 7.05 -2.87 18.25
N ARG A 236 6.97 -1.56 18.51
CA ARG A 236 6.06 -1.00 19.53
C ARG A 236 4.60 -1.25 19.16
N LEU A 237 4.23 -1.02 17.90
CA LEU A 237 2.88 -1.29 17.39
C LEU A 237 2.51 -2.76 17.42
N ALA A 238 3.46 -3.67 17.18
CA ALA A 238 3.25 -5.11 17.33
C ALA A 238 2.97 -5.49 18.79
N LYS A 239 3.78 -4.99 19.74
CA LYS A 239 3.60 -5.24 21.19
C LYS A 239 2.24 -4.71 21.70
N SER A 240 1.81 -3.53 21.25
CA SER A 240 0.51 -2.94 21.62
C SER A 240 -0.68 -3.52 20.85
N ARG A 241 -0.41 -4.33 19.83
CA ARG A 241 -1.39 -4.79 18.81
C ARG A 241 -2.07 -3.60 18.10
N GLY A 242 -1.39 -2.47 17.95
CA GLY A 242 -1.95 -1.23 17.41
C GLY A 242 -2.47 -1.39 15.99
N ILE A 243 -1.66 -1.93 15.08
CA ILE A 243 -2.07 -2.19 13.68
C ILE A 243 -3.17 -3.24 13.64
N GLN A 244 -3.06 -4.32 14.42
CA GLN A 244 -4.06 -5.38 14.45
C GLN A 244 -5.44 -4.84 14.87
N LYS A 245 -5.51 -4.09 15.97
CA LYS A 245 -6.76 -3.45 16.45
C LYS A 245 -7.37 -2.51 15.41
N LEU A 246 -6.51 -1.74 14.71
CA LEU A 246 -6.95 -0.88 13.61
C LEU A 246 -7.61 -1.71 12.50
N LEU A 247 -6.98 -2.78 12.05
CA LEU A 247 -7.49 -3.64 10.98
C LEU A 247 -8.77 -4.37 11.40
N GLU A 248 -8.83 -4.91 12.63
CA GLU A 248 -10.02 -5.54 13.19
C GLU A 248 -11.23 -4.58 13.18
N LYS A 249 -11.02 -3.32 13.61
CA LYS A 249 -12.06 -2.28 13.53
C LYS A 249 -12.53 -2.01 12.09
N ARG A 250 -11.64 -2.16 11.10
CA ARG A 250 -11.98 -2.01 9.69
C ARG A 250 -12.71 -3.22 9.10
N LEU A 251 -12.55 -4.41 9.69
CA LEU A 251 -13.31 -5.60 9.30
C LEU A 251 -14.79 -5.48 9.70
N THR A 252 -15.10 -4.85 10.82
CA THR A 252 -16.46 -4.68 11.34
C THR A 252 -17.21 -3.50 10.71
N ALA A 253 -16.50 -2.58 10.02
CA ALA A 253 -17.14 -1.47 9.34
C ALA A 253 -17.91 -1.95 8.09
N THR A 254 -19.22 -1.79 8.10
CA THR A 254 -20.15 -2.26 7.05
C THR A 254 -20.16 -1.36 5.80
N SER A 255 -19.36 -0.31 5.74
CA SER A 255 -19.31 0.60 4.58
C SER A 255 -18.51 -0.03 3.43
N CYS A 256 -19.06 0.07 2.24
CA CYS A 256 -18.35 -0.18 0.98
C CYS A 256 -17.11 0.72 0.77
#